data_a83f83cf3059145a8cf26a280bce609e
#
_entry.id   a83f83cf3059145a8cf26a280bce609e
#
_cell.length_a   1.000
_cell.length_b   1.000
_cell.length_c   1.000
_cell.angle_alpha   90.00
_cell.angle_beta   90.00
_cell.angle_gamma   90.00
#
_symmetry.space_group_name_H-M   'P 1'
#
loop_
_entity.id
_entity.type
_entity.pdbx_description
1 polymer ?
#
loop_
_entity_poly.entity_id
_entity_poly.type
_entity_poly.pdbx_seq_one_letter_code
_entity_poly.pdbx_strand_id
1 'polypeptide(L)'
;MSDAPLIALTGVRREYPAGDTTVAVLADVDLEVRAGEFVAIMGASGSGKSTLMNILGCLDRPTAGDYRFEGRSTADLDPDELAELRREHFGFIFQRYHLLSELTALGNTEIPAIYAGTPGEARRTRALALLARLGLTDRTGHRPGQLSGGQQQRVSIARALMNGADVVLADEPTGALDRRSGEEVLRILAELNAEGHTVILVTHDQDVARRARRIVVISDGRIVSDLPNEQSPVEGAATGSPGKGPRAMPESVGRLRALLARFEESFHMAVLAMLSHRLRTFLTMLGIVIGIASVVAMVALGEGSRQKVLSNISSLGTNTLEIFPGKDFGDVRSARIKTLVLADAEAVIAPKPAAAPNPVIAPEDAQALAAHLARIVVALGAEVMGTLSYYERWI
;
A
#
# COMPACT_ATOMS: atom_id res chain seq x y z
N MET A 1 1.55 -41.89 -0.15
CA MET A 1 1.09 -40.53 0.13
C MET A 1 1.76 -40.10 1.42
N SER A 2 2.43 -38.96 1.45
CA SER A 2 3.16 -38.47 2.64
C SER A 2 2.17 -38.24 3.78
N ASP A 3 2.39 -38.88 4.92
CA ASP A 3 1.59 -38.71 6.16
C ASP A 3 1.93 -37.38 6.87
N ALA A 4 2.71 -36.51 6.20
CA ALA A 4 3.16 -35.25 6.74
C ALA A 4 2.02 -34.19 6.70
N PRO A 5 1.86 -33.40 7.79
CA PRO A 5 0.88 -32.34 7.84
C PRO A 5 1.19 -31.23 6.81
N LEU A 6 0.14 -30.63 6.24
CA LEU A 6 0.26 -29.44 5.39
C LEU A 6 0.73 -28.23 6.20
N ILE A 7 0.16 -28.08 7.39
CA ILE A 7 0.48 -27.02 8.36
C ILE A 7 0.86 -27.69 9.68
N ALA A 8 1.98 -27.31 10.26
CA ALA A 8 2.41 -27.73 11.59
C ALA A 8 2.91 -26.53 12.42
N LEU A 9 2.29 -26.32 13.58
CA LEU A 9 2.71 -25.40 14.61
C LEU A 9 3.26 -26.21 15.79
N THR A 10 4.42 -25.85 16.31
CA THR A 10 5.03 -26.49 17.49
C THR A 10 5.47 -25.43 18.49
N GLY A 11 4.86 -25.40 19.67
CA GLY A 11 5.15 -24.47 20.75
C GLY A 11 5.02 -23.00 20.36
N VAL A 12 4.10 -22.66 19.45
CA VAL A 12 3.99 -21.31 18.89
C VAL A 12 3.51 -20.34 19.96
N ARG A 13 4.25 -19.24 20.09
CA ARG A 13 3.92 -18.10 20.95
C ARG A 13 3.81 -16.83 20.13
N ARG A 14 2.91 -15.96 20.56
CA ARG A 14 2.82 -14.60 20.02
C ARG A 14 2.61 -13.58 21.15
N GLU A 15 3.53 -12.65 21.23
CA GLU A 15 3.52 -11.58 22.23
C GLU A 15 3.52 -10.23 21.54
N TYR A 16 2.79 -9.27 22.07
CA TYR A 16 2.77 -7.88 21.61
C TYR A 16 3.21 -6.93 22.71
N PRO A 17 3.97 -5.89 22.40
CA PRO A 17 4.34 -4.86 23.36
C PRO A 17 3.09 -4.07 23.80
N ALA A 18 2.95 -3.88 25.13
CA ALA A 18 1.88 -3.12 25.74
C ALA A 18 2.48 -2.15 26.78
N GLY A 19 2.98 -0.99 26.31
CA GLY A 19 3.77 -0.07 27.13
C GLY A 19 5.08 -0.72 27.59
N ASP A 20 5.33 -0.74 28.90
CA ASP A 20 6.54 -1.34 29.51
C ASP A 20 6.43 -2.88 29.71
N THR A 21 5.30 -3.49 29.31
CA THR A 21 5.06 -4.93 29.48
C THR A 21 4.79 -5.59 28.14
N THR A 22 4.86 -6.92 28.09
CA THR A 22 4.42 -7.72 26.95
C THR A 22 3.16 -8.50 27.29
N VAL A 23 2.23 -8.57 26.37
CA VAL A 23 1.02 -9.39 26.48
C VAL A 23 1.13 -10.58 25.57
N ALA A 24 1.14 -11.78 26.14
CA ALA A 24 1.08 -13.02 25.39
C ALA A 24 -0.35 -13.25 24.90
N VAL A 25 -0.55 -13.26 23.59
CA VAL A 25 -1.84 -13.52 22.94
C VAL A 25 -1.96 -14.99 22.56
N LEU A 26 -0.84 -15.62 22.20
CA LEU A 26 -0.74 -17.07 22.01
C LEU A 26 0.39 -17.62 22.91
N ALA A 27 0.14 -18.77 23.56
CA ALA A 27 1.05 -19.38 24.50
C ALA A 27 1.11 -20.90 24.28
N ASP A 28 2.24 -21.37 23.76
CA ASP A 28 2.54 -22.80 23.51
C ASP A 28 1.43 -23.52 22.68
N VAL A 29 1.17 -22.99 21.47
CA VAL A 29 0.17 -23.55 20.56
C VAL A 29 0.81 -24.64 19.71
N ASP A 30 0.30 -25.87 19.83
CA ASP A 30 0.59 -27.00 18.97
C ASP A 30 -0.64 -27.29 18.11
N LEU A 31 -0.49 -27.34 16.79
CA LEU A 31 -1.58 -27.61 15.85
C LEU A 31 -1.03 -28.21 14.57
N GLU A 32 -1.59 -29.33 14.15
CA GLU A 32 -1.35 -29.92 12.83
C GLU A 32 -2.62 -29.87 12.00
N VAL A 33 -2.51 -29.47 10.74
CA VAL A 33 -3.62 -29.51 9.77
C VAL A 33 -3.14 -30.26 8.53
N ARG A 34 -3.90 -31.24 8.10
CA ARG A 34 -3.60 -32.05 6.90
C ARG A 34 -4.28 -31.44 5.67
N ALA A 35 -3.73 -31.76 4.50
CA ALA A 35 -4.34 -31.35 3.24
C ALA A 35 -5.76 -31.89 3.10
N GLY A 36 -6.70 -31.04 2.68
CA GLY A 36 -8.11 -31.39 2.51
C GLY A 36 -8.91 -31.48 3.83
N GLU A 37 -8.34 -31.14 4.99
CA GLU A 37 -9.13 -31.04 6.22
C GLU A 37 -10.08 -29.84 6.19
N PHE A 38 -11.23 -30.00 6.86
CA PHE A 38 -12.12 -28.90 7.22
C PHE A 38 -12.12 -28.75 8.75
N VAL A 39 -11.41 -27.74 9.22
CA VAL A 39 -11.18 -27.48 10.64
C VAL A 39 -11.88 -26.18 11.05
N ALA A 40 -12.60 -26.21 12.17
CA ALA A 40 -13.12 -25.02 12.83
C ALA A 40 -12.26 -24.67 14.05
N ILE A 41 -11.82 -23.43 14.15
CA ILE A 41 -11.15 -22.88 15.34
C ILE A 41 -12.17 -22.02 16.10
N MET A 42 -12.53 -22.49 17.30
CA MET A 42 -13.53 -21.84 18.15
C MET A 42 -12.89 -21.21 19.39
N GLY A 43 -13.55 -20.22 19.95
CA GLY A 43 -13.20 -19.61 21.23
C GLY A 43 -13.91 -18.29 21.47
N ALA A 44 -13.86 -17.80 22.69
CA ALA A 44 -14.44 -16.50 23.06
C ALA A 44 -13.74 -15.32 22.33
N SER A 45 -14.36 -14.14 22.33
CA SER A 45 -13.71 -12.94 21.82
C SER A 45 -12.43 -12.66 22.64
N GLY A 46 -11.33 -12.32 21.97
CA GLY A 46 -10.03 -12.08 22.62
C GLY A 46 -9.22 -13.33 22.97
N SER A 47 -9.71 -14.56 22.67
CA SER A 47 -8.96 -15.81 22.97
C SER A 47 -7.73 -16.07 22.10
N GLY A 48 -7.42 -15.22 21.11
CA GLY A 48 -6.26 -15.36 20.22
C GLY A 48 -6.57 -15.94 18.83
N LYS A 49 -7.86 -16.21 18.48
CA LYS A 49 -8.26 -16.82 17.19
C LYS A 49 -7.74 -16.07 15.96
N SER A 50 -7.98 -14.76 15.88
CA SER A 50 -7.55 -13.96 14.73
C SER A 50 -6.04 -13.87 14.66
N THR A 51 -5.33 -13.83 15.79
CA THR A 51 -3.86 -13.89 15.83
C THR A 51 -3.36 -15.24 15.31
N LEU A 52 -3.98 -16.34 15.74
CA LEU A 52 -3.63 -17.68 15.24
C LEU A 52 -3.87 -17.76 13.73
N MET A 53 -5.01 -17.26 13.25
CA MET A 53 -5.31 -17.23 11.82
C MET A 53 -4.30 -16.37 11.02
N ASN A 54 -3.88 -15.23 11.56
CA ASN A 54 -2.86 -14.39 10.92
C ASN A 54 -1.50 -15.10 10.83
N ILE A 55 -1.12 -15.87 11.86
CA ILE A 55 0.10 -16.69 11.81
C ILE A 55 -0.06 -17.80 10.77
N LEU A 56 -1.17 -18.55 10.81
CA LEU A 56 -1.44 -19.62 9.84
C LEU A 56 -1.39 -19.11 8.40
N GLY A 57 -1.91 -17.92 8.14
CA GLY A 57 -1.88 -17.28 6.83
C GLY A 57 -0.59 -16.51 6.51
N CYS A 58 0.44 -16.63 7.32
CA CYS A 58 1.70 -15.89 7.17
C CYS A 58 1.54 -14.36 7.09
N LEU A 59 0.47 -13.79 7.66
CA LEU A 59 0.26 -12.35 7.80
C LEU A 59 1.02 -11.79 9.00
N ASP A 60 1.29 -12.63 10.00
CA ASP A 60 2.07 -12.31 11.18
C ASP A 60 3.07 -13.45 11.46
N ARG A 61 4.12 -13.17 12.23
CA ARG A 61 5.14 -14.13 12.59
C ARG A 61 5.01 -14.52 14.06
N PRO A 62 5.24 -15.79 14.44
CA PRO A 62 5.36 -16.15 15.83
C PRO A 62 6.55 -15.44 16.50
N THR A 63 6.42 -15.11 17.79
CA THR A 63 7.53 -14.59 18.59
C THR A 63 8.49 -15.70 19.01
N ALA A 64 7.96 -16.92 19.19
CA ALA A 64 8.73 -18.14 19.50
C ALA A 64 7.95 -19.37 19.00
N GLY A 65 8.62 -20.52 18.94
CA GLY A 65 8.10 -21.76 18.39
C GLY A 65 8.40 -21.90 16.90
N ASP A 66 7.94 -22.99 16.30
CA ASP A 66 8.17 -23.27 14.88
C ASP A 66 6.83 -23.37 14.13
N TYR A 67 6.76 -22.73 12.97
CA TYR A 67 5.65 -22.87 12.02
C TYR A 67 6.17 -23.42 10.71
N ARG A 68 5.65 -24.58 10.31
CA ARG A 68 5.99 -25.24 9.05
C ARG A 68 4.79 -25.30 8.13
N PHE A 69 5.02 -24.96 6.86
CA PHE A 69 4.10 -25.15 5.75
C PHE A 69 4.72 -26.14 4.75
N GLU A 70 4.04 -27.23 4.43
CA GLU A 70 4.56 -28.34 3.61
C GLU A 70 5.95 -28.83 4.08
N GLY A 71 6.17 -28.85 5.41
CA GLY A 71 7.43 -29.25 6.04
C GLY A 71 8.54 -28.17 6.02
N ARG A 72 8.39 -27.06 5.31
CA ARG A 72 9.35 -25.94 5.28
C ARG A 72 9.06 -24.97 6.44
N SER A 73 10.08 -24.63 7.23
CA SER A 73 9.93 -23.61 8.29
C SER A 73 9.70 -22.22 7.69
N THR A 74 8.72 -21.49 8.24
CA THR A 74 8.44 -20.10 7.83
C THR A 74 9.34 -19.09 8.51
N ALA A 75 10.08 -19.50 9.55
CA ALA A 75 11.01 -18.63 10.27
C ALA A 75 12.18 -18.16 9.39
N ASP A 76 12.61 -19.04 8.48
CA ASP A 76 13.75 -18.81 7.59
C ASP A 76 13.40 -17.98 6.34
N LEU A 77 12.09 -17.72 6.11
CA LEU A 77 11.62 -17.01 4.94
C LEU A 77 11.74 -15.49 5.13
N ASP A 78 12.21 -14.82 4.09
CA ASP A 78 12.17 -13.37 4.05
C ASP A 78 10.74 -12.83 3.80
N PRO A 79 10.49 -11.51 3.91
CA PRO A 79 9.15 -10.94 3.70
C PRO A 79 8.57 -11.20 2.30
N ASP A 80 9.41 -11.22 1.27
CA ASP A 80 8.97 -11.46 -0.12
C ASP A 80 8.62 -12.92 -0.33
N GLU A 81 9.40 -13.85 0.21
CA GLU A 81 9.10 -15.29 0.20
C GLU A 81 7.80 -15.60 0.95
N LEU A 82 7.54 -14.94 2.10
CA LEU A 82 6.26 -15.08 2.82
C LEU A 82 5.10 -14.51 2.01
N ALA A 83 5.30 -13.40 1.30
CA ALA A 83 4.27 -12.83 0.41
C ALA A 83 4.00 -13.76 -0.78
N GLU A 84 5.02 -14.40 -1.31
CA GLU A 84 4.88 -15.42 -2.36
C GLU A 84 4.11 -16.64 -1.86
N LEU A 85 4.46 -17.16 -0.68
CA LEU A 85 3.76 -18.27 -0.04
C LEU A 85 2.27 -17.95 0.16
N ARG A 86 1.96 -16.75 0.68
CA ARG A 86 0.57 -16.28 0.82
C ARG A 86 -0.17 -16.24 -0.52
N ARG A 87 0.45 -15.63 -1.51
CA ARG A 87 -0.15 -15.45 -2.83
C ARG A 87 -0.45 -16.78 -3.52
N GLU A 88 0.39 -17.78 -3.32
CA GLU A 88 0.29 -19.06 -4.04
C GLU A 88 -0.60 -20.07 -3.34
N HIS A 89 -0.61 -20.08 -2.01
CA HIS A 89 -1.23 -21.17 -1.24
C HIS A 89 -2.45 -20.73 -0.42
N PHE A 90 -2.58 -19.44 -0.08
CA PHE A 90 -3.62 -19.00 0.85
C PHE A 90 -4.68 -18.12 0.19
N GLY A 91 -5.94 -18.43 0.49
CA GLY A 91 -7.09 -17.58 0.19
C GLY A 91 -7.73 -17.08 1.49
N PHE A 92 -7.92 -15.77 1.60
CA PHE A 92 -8.48 -15.14 2.79
C PHE A 92 -9.92 -14.69 2.57
N ILE A 93 -10.80 -15.05 3.52
CA ILE A 93 -12.19 -14.64 3.57
C ILE A 93 -12.42 -13.98 4.93
N PHE A 94 -12.75 -12.69 4.94
CA PHE A 94 -12.88 -11.89 6.15
C PHE A 94 -14.35 -11.60 6.48
N GLN A 95 -14.66 -11.36 7.75
CA GLN A 95 -15.97 -10.98 8.24
C GLN A 95 -16.53 -9.72 7.58
N ARG A 96 -15.70 -8.70 7.33
CA ARG A 96 -16.07 -7.41 6.71
C ARG A 96 -15.73 -7.35 5.22
N TYR A 97 -15.56 -8.49 4.56
CA TYR A 97 -15.28 -8.66 3.13
C TYR A 97 -13.97 -8.03 2.65
N HIS A 98 -13.55 -6.90 3.18
CA HIS A 98 -12.36 -6.12 2.80
C HIS A 98 -12.26 -5.91 1.28
N LEU A 99 -13.39 -5.57 0.65
CA LEU A 99 -13.43 -5.22 -0.76
C LEU A 99 -13.05 -3.75 -0.95
N LEU A 100 -12.30 -3.46 -1.99
CA LEU A 100 -11.98 -2.08 -2.38
C LEU A 100 -13.23 -1.44 -2.99
N SER A 101 -13.71 -0.36 -2.37
CA SER A 101 -14.96 0.33 -2.71
C SER A 101 -14.94 0.96 -4.12
N GLU A 102 -13.75 1.31 -4.60
CA GLU A 102 -13.51 1.94 -5.91
C GLU A 102 -13.57 0.93 -7.06
N LEU A 103 -13.35 -0.34 -6.78
CA LEU A 103 -13.35 -1.41 -7.76
C LEU A 103 -14.70 -2.10 -7.86
N THR A 104 -14.96 -2.64 -9.05
CA THR A 104 -16.12 -3.53 -9.28
C THR A 104 -15.89 -4.90 -8.63
N ALA A 105 -16.91 -5.75 -8.63
CA ALA A 105 -16.78 -7.15 -8.23
C ALA A 105 -15.69 -7.88 -9.02
N LEU A 106 -15.65 -7.65 -10.34
CA LEU A 106 -14.60 -8.17 -11.21
C LEU A 106 -13.22 -7.66 -10.80
N GLY A 107 -13.05 -6.34 -10.66
CA GLY A 107 -11.78 -5.74 -10.28
C GLY A 107 -11.28 -6.25 -8.92
N ASN A 108 -12.17 -6.37 -7.91
CA ASN A 108 -11.80 -6.95 -6.62
C ASN A 108 -11.34 -8.40 -6.72
N THR A 109 -11.97 -9.20 -7.60
CA THR A 109 -11.59 -10.59 -7.81
C THR A 109 -10.24 -10.72 -8.51
N GLU A 110 -9.89 -9.80 -9.41
CA GLU A 110 -8.65 -9.81 -10.18
C GLU A 110 -7.39 -9.45 -9.35
N ILE A 111 -7.53 -8.75 -8.21
CA ILE A 111 -6.42 -8.24 -7.40
C ILE A 111 -5.30 -9.26 -7.15
N PRO A 112 -5.55 -10.48 -6.62
CA PRO A 112 -4.48 -11.43 -6.34
C PRO A 112 -3.68 -11.81 -7.58
N ALA A 113 -4.34 -11.93 -8.74
CA ALA A 113 -3.69 -12.28 -9.99
C ALA A 113 -2.87 -11.13 -10.59
N ILE A 114 -3.23 -9.87 -10.29
CA ILE A 114 -2.41 -8.69 -10.62
C ILE A 114 -1.06 -8.79 -9.91
N TYR A 115 -1.08 -9.07 -8.59
CA TYR A 115 0.15 -9.25 -7.81
C TYR A 115 0.95 -10.49 -8.22
N ALA A 116 0.27 -11.52 -8.74
CA ALA A 116 0.92 -12.71 -9.31
C ALA A 116 1.53 -12.43 -10.70
N GLY A 117 1.27 -11.27 -11.31
CA GLY A 117 1.76 -10.95 -12.66
C GLY A 117 1.02 -11.68 -13.77
N THR A 118 -0.19 -12.19 -13.51
CA THR A 118 -0.98 -12.91 -14.51
C THR A 118 -1.43 -11.96 -15.62
N PRO A 119 -1.31 -12.35 -16.91
CA PRO A 119 -1.75 -11.52 -18.02
C PRO A 119 -3.22 -11.13 -17.93
N GLY A 120 -3.55 -9.89 -18.34
CA GLY A 120 -4.88 -9.29 -18.15
C GLY A 120 -6.03 -10.12 -18.70
N GLU A 121 -5.89 -10.71 -19.89
CA GLU A 121 -6.92 -11.57 -20.50
C GLU A 121 -7.16 -12.84 -19.70
N ALA A 122 -6.09 -13.53 -19.29
CA ALA A 122 -6.17 -14.77 -18.51
C ALA A 122 -6.79 -14.51 -17.12
N ARG A 123 -6.37 -13.44 -16.42
CA ARG A 123 -6.95 -13.09 -15.11
C ARG A 123 -8.43 -12.73 -15.22
N ARG A 124 -8.81 -11.93 -16.24
CA ARG A 124 -10.19 -11.55 -16.47
C ARG A 124 -11.08 -12.75 -16.74
N THR A 125 -10.65 -13.67 -17.61
CA THR A 125 -11.36 -14.90 -17.93
C THR A 125 -11.58 -15.74 -16.67
N ARG A 126 -10.54 -15.93 -15.85
CA ARG A 126 -10.63 -16.68 -14.61
C ARG A 126 -11.54 -16.01 -13.58
N ALA A 127 -11.42 -14.68 -13.41
CA ALA A 127 -12.26 -13.93 -12.48
C ALA A 127 -13.74 -14.01 -12.86
N LEU A 128 -14.07 -13.89 -14.14
CA LEU A 128 -15.44 -14.06 -14.64
C LEU A 128 -15.97 -15.48 -14.39
N ALA A 129 -15.16 -16.49 -14.61
CA ALA A 129 -15.54 -17.89 -14.33
C ALA A 129 -15.82 -18.12 -12.83
N LEU A 130 -14.99 -17.58 -11.95
CA LEU A 130 -15.20 -17.66 -10.48
C LEU A 130 -16.46 -16.93 -10.04
N LEU A 131 -16.68 -15.71 -10.56
CA LEU A 131 -17.91 -14.95 -10.27
C LEU A 131 -19.16 -15.65 -10.78
N ALA A 132 -19.10 -16.22 -11.98
CA ALA A 132 -20.21 -17.01 -12.55
C ALA A 132 -20.51 -18.24 -11.71
N ARG A 133 -19.49 -18.99 -11.28
CA ARG A 133 -19.63 -20.14 -10.37
C ARG A 133 -20.33 -19.75 -9.06
N LEU A 134 -20.07 -18.55 -8.54
CA LEU A 134 -20.65 -18.04 -7.31
C LEU A 134 -21.97 -17.27 -7.54
N GLY A 135 -22.58 -17.39 -8.72
CA GLY A 135 -23.88 -16.79 -9.04
C GLY A 135 -23.86 -15.26 -9.13
N LEU A 136 -22.75 -14.68 -9.58
CA LEU A 136 -22.54 -13.23 -9.69
C LEU A 136 -22.33 -12.75 -11.14
N THR A 137 -22.77 -13.52 -12.13
CA THR A 137 -22.61 -13.19 -13.56
C THR A 137 -23.13 -11.79 -13.89
N ASP A 138 -24.32 -11.44 -13.40
CA ASP A 138 -24.98 -10.16 -13.65
C ASP A 138 -24.50 -9.04 -12.73
N ARG A 139 -23.52 -9.31 -11.87
CA ARG A 139 -23.01 -8.39 -10.84
C ARG A 139 -21.55 -8.02 -11.01
N THR A 140 -20.89 -8.52 -12.05
CA THR A 140 -19.45 -8.33 -12.28
C THR A 140 -19.02 -6.86 -12.34
N GLY A 141 -19.87 -5.98 -12.90
CA GLY A 141 -19.65 -4.54 -12.99
C GLY A 141 -20.09 -3.72 -11.76
N HIS A 142 -20.71 -4.33 -10.75
CA HIS A 142 -21.20 -3.63 -9.56
C HIS A 142 -20.06 -3.36 -8.57
N ARG A 143 -20.11 -2.20 -7.91
CA ARG A 143 -19.21 -1.86 -6.80
C ARG A 143 -19.75 -2.42 -5.48
N PRO A 144 -18.89 -2.58 -4.43
CA PRO A 144 -19.31 -3.12 -3.14
C PRO A 144 -20.58 -2.48 -2.57
N GLY A 145 -20.71 -1.15 -2.61
CA GLY A 145 -21.90 -0.43 -2.14
C GLY A 145 -23.21 -0.72 -2.92
N GLN A 146 -23.14 -1.42 -4.04
CA GLN A 146 -24.27 -1.83 -4.88
C GLN A 146 -24.61 -3.33 -4.70
N LEU A 147 -23.88 -4.03 -3.85
CA LEU A 147 -24.00 -5.46 -3.59
C LEU A 147 -24.56 -5.70 -2.19
N SER A 148 -25.42 -6.72 -2.05
CA SER A 148 -25.83 -7.20 -0.71
C SER A 148 -24.64 -7.80 0.05
N GLY A 149 -24.74 -7.92 1.38
CA GLY A 149 -23.71 -8.53 2.20
C GLY A 149 -23.29 -9.93 1.71
N GLY A 150 -24.26 -10.79 1.41
CA GLY A 150 -24.01 -12.12 0.86
C GLY A 150 -23.34 -12.08 -0.52
N GLN A 151 -23.67 -11.10 -1.37
CA GLN A 151 -22.98 -10.90 -2.66
C GLN A 151 -21.55 -10.43 -2.47
N GLN A 152 -21.31 -9.49 -1.53
CA GLN A 152 -19.96 -9.04 -1.19
C GLN A 152 -19.10 -10.18 -0.67
N GLN A 153 -19.66 -11.05 0.18
CA GLN A 153 -18.95 -12.22 0.69
C GLN A 153 -18.59 -13.20 -0.43
N ARG A 154 -19.48 -13.42 -1.38
CA ARG A 154 -19.19 -14.26 -2.55
C ARG A 154 -18.12 -13.65 -3.46
N VAL A 155 -18.04 -12.32 -3.60
CA VAL A 155 -16.92 -11.64 -4.26
C VAL A 155 -15.62 -11.87 -3.48
N SER A 156 -15.64 -11.79 -2.13
CA SER A 156 -14.48 -12.08 -1.29
C SER A 156 -13.99 -13.53 -1.46
N ILE A 157 -14.91 -14.49 -1.56
CA ILE A 157 -14.60 -15.90 -1.87
C ILE A 157 -13.98 -16.03 -3.27
N ALA A 158 -14.55 -15.38 -4.30
CA ALA A 158 -13.99 -15.39 -5.64
C ALA A 158 -12.54 -14.87 -5.65
N ARG A 159 -12.30 -13.77 -4.92
CA ARG A 159 -10.97 -13.20 -4.74
C ARG A 159 -10.01 -14.17 -4.06
N ALA A 160 -10.45 -14.86 -3.00
CA ALA A 160 -9.64 -15.85 -2.28
C ALA A 160 -9.21 -17.01 -3.17
N LEU A 161 -10.05 -17.40 -4.15
CA LEU A 161 -9.79 -18.52 -5.04
C LEU A 161 -9.02 -18.15 -6.32
N MET A 162 -8.74 -16.85 -6.52
CA MET A 162 -8.23 -16.35 -7.79
C MET A 162 -6.91 -17.00 -8.22
N ASN A 163 -5.99 -17.21 -7.29
CA ASN A 163 -4.69 -17.84 -7.54
C ASN A 163 -4.69 -19.36 -7.32
N GLY A 164 -5.84 -19.97 -6.97
CA GLY A 164 -5.93 -21.41 -6.75
C GLY A 164 -5.41 -21.83 -5.38
N ALA A 165 -5.86 -21.13 -4.33
CA ALA A 165 -5.46 -21.39 -2.95
C ALA A 165 -5.61 -22.86 -2.53
N ASP A 166 -4.57 -23.44 -1.95
CA ASP A 166 -4.61 -24.78 -1.35
C ASP A 166 -5.31 -24.77 0.02
N VAL A 167 -5.16 -23.60 0.73
CA VAL A 167 -5.75 -23.34 2.05
C VAL A 167 -6.67 -22.14 2.00
N VAL A 168 -7.90 -22.30 2.44
CA VAL A 168 -8.88 -21.21 2.58
C VAL A 168 -9.03 -20.89 4.07
N LEU A 169 -8.62 -19.68 4.45
CA LEU A 169 -8.75 -19.15 5.80
C LEU A 169 -10.00 -18.24 5.88
N ALA A 170 -10.99 -18.63 6.66
CA ALA A 170 -12.25 -17.90 6.77
C ALA A 170 -12.46 -17.38 8.21
N ASP A 171 -12.33 -16.06 8.40
CA ASP A 171 -12.53 -15.38 9.68
C ASP A 171 -13.97 -14.90 9.81
N GLU A 172 -14.75 -15.55 10.65
CA GLU A 172 -16.17 -15.25 10.89
C GLU A 172 -16.97 -14.97 9.60
N PRO A 173 -16.92 -15.88 8.61
CA PRO A 173 -17.40 -15.59 7.25
C PRO A 173 -18.90 -15.34 7.16
N THR A 174 -19.66 -15.63 8.21
CA THR A 174 -21.11 -15.45 8.32
C THR A 174 -21.53 -14.34 9.28
N GLY A 175 -20.57 -13.78 10.05
CA GLY A 175 -20.88 -12.89 11.18
C GLY A 175 -21.55 -11.55 10.80
N ALA A 176 -21.47 -11.13 9.53
CA ALA A 176 -22.10 -9.92 9.02
C ALA A 176 -23.28 -10.21 8.06
N LEU A 177 -23.75 -11.47 8.00
CA LEU A 177 -24.75 -11.92 7.03
C LEU A 177 -26.08 -12.27 7.71
N ASP A 178 -27.17 -12.15 6.95
CA ASP A 178 -28.42 -12.78 7.31
C ASP A 178 -28.28 -14.32 7.25
N ARG A 179 -29.20 -15.02 7.93
CA ARG A 179 -29.14 -16.48 8.05
C ARG A 179 -29.06 -17.21 6.71
N ARG A 180 -29.86 -16.79 5.71
CA ARG A 180 -29.90 -17.45 4.40
C ARG A 180 -28.58 -17.29 3.64
N SER A 181 -28.04 -16.05 3.64
CA SER A 181 -26.76 -15.76 3.02
C SER A 181 -25.61 -16.46 3.74
N GLY A 182 -25.68 -16.59 5.08
CA GLY A 182 -24.72 -17.34 5.87
C GLY A 182 -24.71 -18.83 5.53
N GLU A 183 -25.88 -19.46 5.44
CA GLU A 183 -26.02 -20.86 5.05
C GLU A 183 -25.45 -21.12 3.63
N GLU A 184 -25.66 -20.18 2.70
CA GLU A 184 -25.09 -20.27 1.35
C GLU A 184 -23.56 -20.21 1.34
N VAL A 185 -22.98 -19.32 2.14
CA VAL A 185 -21.52 -19.22 2.29
C VAL A 185 -20.93 -20.49 2.89
N LEU A 186 -21.54 -21.05 3.94
CA LEU A 186 -21.08 -22.31 4.54
C LEU A 186 -21.16 -23.48 3.56
N ARG A 187 -22.21 -23.52 2.73
CA ARG A 187 -22.33 -24.53 1.66
C ARG A 187 -21.19 -24.39 0.65
N ILE A 188 -20.85 -23.19 0.23
CA ILE A 188 -19.72 -22.93 -0.69
C ILE A 188 -18.40 -23.42 -0.06
N LEU A 189 -18.14 -23.15 1.24
CA LEU A 189 -16.94 -23.61 1.93
C LEU A 189 -16.89 -25.15 2.01
N ALA A 190 -18.03 -25.80 2.23
CA ALA A 190 -18.12 -27.27 2.22
C ALA A 190 -17.85 -27.83 0.81
N GLU A 191 -18.38 -27.23 -0.25
CA GLU A 191 -18.10 -27.59 -1.65
C GLU A 191 -16.62 -27.45 -1.97
N LEU A 192 -15.97 -26.36 -1.58
CA LEU A 192 -14.52 -26.16 -1.76
C LEU A 192 -13.70 -27.25 -1.04
N ASN A 193 -14.12 -27.61 0.18
CA ASN A 193 -13.46 -28.72 0.88
C ASN A 193 -13.67 -30.06 0.18
N ALA A 194 -14.86 -30.32 -0.34
CA ALA A 194 -15.13 -31.53 -1.13
C ALA A 194 -14.30 -31.59 -2.43
N GLU A 195 -13.93 -30.44 -2.99
CA GLU A 195 -13.00 -30.33 -4.13
C GLU A 195 -11.52 -30.50 -3.75
N GLY A 196 -11.22 -30.67 -2.46
CA GLY A 196 -9.87 -30.93 -1.96
C GLY A 196 -9.16 -29.72 -1.35
N HIS A 197 -9.79 -28.55 -1.28
CA HIS A 197 -9.22 -27.42 -0.55
C HIS A 197 -9.19 -27.69 0.96
N THR A 198 -8.12 -27.32 1.63
CA THR A 198 -8.06 -27.27 3.08
C THR A 198 -8.81 -26.03 3.56
N VAL A 199 -9.81 -26.19 4.43
CA VAL A 199 -10.60 -25.06 4.93
C VAL A 199 -10.38 -24.91 6.44
N ILE A 200 -9.93 -23.73 6.85
CA ILE A 200 -9.79 -23.37 8.27
C ILE A 200 -10.78 -22.23 8.54
N LEU A 201 -11.78 -22.54 9.32
CA LEU A 201 -12.88 -21.66 9.67
C LEU A 201 -12.68 -21.15 11.10
N VAL A 202 -12.58 -19.85 11.29
CA VAL A 202 -12.55 -19.20 12.61
C VAL A 202 -13.95 -18.69 12.94
N THR A 203 -14.50 -19.07 14.09
CA THR A 203 -15.83 -18.64 14.53
C THR A 203 -16.00 -18.73 16.03
N HIS A 204 -16.93 -17.94 16.58
CA HIS A 204 -17.42 -18.11 17.95
C HIS A 204 -18.81 -18.78 18.00
N ASP A 205 -19.41 -19.03 16.83
CA ASP A 205 -20.71 -19.67 16.69
C ASP A 205 -20.58 -21.20 16.59
N GLN A 206 -21.24 -21.93 17.52
CA GLN A 206 -21.20 -23.38 17.55
C GLN A 206 -21.87 -24.03 16.34
N ASP A 207 -22.97 -23.45 15.83
CA ASP A 207 -23.71 -24.02 14.70
C ASP A 207 -22.88 -23.90 13.41
N VAL A 208 -22.10 -22.83 13.29
CA VAL A 208 -21.15 -22.64 12.20
C VAL A 208 -19.99 -23.64 12.32
N ALA A 209 -19.43 -23.82 13.53
CA ALA A 209 -18.31 -24.75 13.76
C ALA A 209 -18.70 -26.22 13.52
N ARG A 210 -19.93 -26.61 13.80
CA ARG A 210 -20.45 -27.96 13.54
C ARG A 210 -20.42 -28.36 12.06
N ARG A 211 -20.26 -27.40 11.14
CA ARG A 211 -20.08 -27.72 9.72
C ARG A 211 -18.69 -28.33 9.41
N ALA A 212 -17.69 -28.03 10.23
CA ALA A 212 -16.35 -28.58 10.07
C ALA A 212 -16.27 -30.02 10.58
N ARG A 213 -15.29 -30.80 10.09
CA ARG A 213 -15.05 -32.20 10.50
C ARG A 213 -14.24 -32.32 11.80
N ARG A 214 -13.55 -31.25 12.18
CA ARG A 214 -12.71 -31.14 13.36
C ARG A 214 -12.88 -29.80 14.01
N ILE A 215 -13.01 -29.80 15.32
CA ILE A 215 -13.20 -28.57 16.09
C ILE A 215 -12.04 -28.41 17.06
N VAL A 216 -11.32 -27.32 16.91
CA VAL A 216 -10.22 -26.89 17.78
C VAL A 216 -10.74 -25.73 18.63
N VAL A 217 -10.66 -25.86 19.95
CA VAL A 217 -11.09 -24.80 20.87
C VAL A 217 -9.88 -24.11 21.45
N ILE A 218 -9.82 -22.77 21.31
CA ILE A 218 -8.79 -21.93 21.88
C ILE A 218 -9.35 -21.06 23.02
N SER A 219 -8.69 -21.05 24.17
CA SER A 219 -8.96 -20.17 25.30
C SER A 219 -7.66 -19.62 25.85
N ASP A 220 -7.65 -18.31 26.12
CA ASP A 220 -6.50 -17.60 26.69
C ASP A 220 -5.17 -17.91 25.96
N GLY A 221 -5.25 -17.95 24.62
CA GLY A 221 -4.09 -18.17 23.77
C GLY A 221 -3.58 -19.61 23.71
N ARG A 222 -4.30 -20.60 24.28
CA ARG A 222 -3.94 -22.01 24.29
C ARG A 222 -5.02 -22.87 23.66
N ILE A 223 -4.63 -23.95 22.99
CA ILE A 223 -5.59 -24.98 22.54
C ILE A 223 -5.99 -25.79 23.76
N VAL A 224 -7.27 -25.77 24.08
CA VAL A 224 -7.84 -26.50 25.22
C VAL A 224 -8.57 -27.78 24.79
N SER A 225 -8.96 -27.88 23.53
CA SER A 225 -9.60 -29.05 22.96
C SER A 225 -9.34 -29.13 21.46
N ASP A 226 -9.16 -30.36 20.97
CA ASP A 226 -8.96 -30.64 19.54
C ASP A 226 -9.57 -32.03 19.26
N LEU A 227 -10.78 -32.02 18.72
CA LEU A 227 -11.59 -33.22 18.60
C LEU A 227 -12.20 -33.32 17.19
N PRO A 228 -12.30 -34.56 16.65
CA PRO A 228 -13.10 -34.82 15.45
C PRO A 228 -14.58 -34.52 15.74
N ASN A 229 -15.28 -33.98 14.76
CA ASN A 229 -16.71 -33.71 14.85
C ASN A 229 -17.50 -34.81 14.10
N GLU A 230 -17.99 -35.79 14.84
CA GLU A 230 -18.78 -36.90 14.30
C GLU A 230 -20.15 -36.47 13.75
N GLN A 231 -20.62 -35.26 14.09
CA GLN A 231 -21.91 -34.70 13.66
C GLN A 231 -21.77 -33.83 12.38
N SER A 232 -20.60 -33.81 11.78
CA SER A 232 -20.38 -33.00 10.56
C SER A 232 -21.27 -33.49 9.42
N PRO A 233 -22.03 -32.63 8.75
CA PRO A 233 -22.86 -33.01 7.61
C PRO A 233 -22.02 -33.24 6.33
N VAL A 234 -20.72 -33.05 6.37
CA VAL A 234 -19.81 -33.19 5.22
C VAL A 234 -19.37 -34.66 5.12
N GLU A 235 -19.97 -35.45 4.23
CA GLU A 235 -19.60 -36.83 3.94
C GLU A 235 -18.31 -36.90 3.12
N GLY A 236 -17.45 -37.87 3.50
CA GLY A 236 -16.30 -38.34 2.71
C GLY A 236 -15.04 -37.47 2.85
N ALA A 237 -13.94 -38.11 3.25
CA ALA A 237 -12.62 -37.53 3.07
C ALA A 237 -12.33 -37.45 1.57
N ALA A 238 -12.19 -36.29 1.02
CA ALA A 238 -11.58 -36.12 -0.30
C ALA A 238 -10.09 -36.47 -0.16
N THR A 239 -9.74 -37.74 -0.45
CA THR A 239 -8.34 -38.19 -0.55
C THR A 239 -7.71 -37.75 -1.87
N GLY A 240 -8.05 -36.56 -2.34
CA GLY A 240 -7.51 -35.97 -3.54
C GLY A 240 -6.85 -34.65 -3.20
N SER A 241 -5.60 -34.46 -3.57
CA SER A 241 -5.05 -33.11 -3.74
C SER A 241 -6.01 -32.35 -4.64
N PRO A 242 -6.32 -31.07 -4.33
CA PRO A 242 -7.11 -30.24 -5.22
C PRO A 242 -6.54 -30.42 -6.61
N GLY A 243 -7.39 -30.79 -7.57
CA GLY A 243 -6.93 -30.88 -8.95
C GLY A 243 -6.30 -29.55 -9.25
N LYS A 244 -4.98 -29.54 -9.38
CA LYS A 244 -4.20 -28.34 -9.73
C LYS A 244 -4.82 -27.81 -11.01
N GLY A 245 -5.84 -26.94 -10.86
CA GLY A 245 -6.28 -26.13 -11.95
C GLY A 245 -5.02 -25.50 -12.53
N PRO A 246 -4.91 -25.27 -13.83
CA PRO A 246 -3.67 -24.86 -14.43
C PRO A 246 -3.12 -23.69 -13.63
N ARG A 247 -2.13 -23.98 -12.74
CA ARG A 247 -1.25 -22.94 -12.23
C ARG A 247 -0.69 -22.34 -13.50
N ALA A 248 -1.19 -21.17 -13.87
CA ALA A 248 -0.51 -20.35 -14.85
C ALA A 248 0.83 -20.02 -14.18
N MET A 249 1.82 -20.92 -14.33
CA MET A 249 3.20 -20.55 -14.09
C MET A 249 3.41 -19.35 -14.99
N PRO A 250 3.81 -18.20 -14.47
CA PRO A 250 4.24 -17.13 -15.32
C PRO A 250 5.43 -17.72 -16.10
N GLU A 251 5.24 -18.01 -17.39
CA GLU A 251 6.38 -18.04 -18.30
C GLU A 251 7.20 -16.81 -17.93
N SER A 252 8.49 -16.99 -17.75
CA SER A 252 9.42 -15.98 -17.29
C SER A 252 9.34 -14.74 -18.21
N VAL A 253 8.27 -13.98 -18.04
CA VAL A 253 8.10 -12.66 -18.64
C VAL A 253 9.23 -11.85 -18.06
N GLY A 254 10.18 -11.45 -18.93
CA GLY A 254 11.43 -10.82 -18.52
C GLY A 254 11.15 -9.78 -17.43
N ARG A 255 11.92 -9.82 -16.34
CA ARG A 255 11.77 -8.99 -15.11
C ARG A 255 11.36 -7.53 -15.39
N LEU A 256 11.84 -6.99 -16.52
CA LEU A 256 11.54 -5.63 -16.95
C LEU A 256 10.09 -5.45 -17.42
N ARG A 257 9.51 -6.42 -18.14
CA ARG A 257 8.09 -6.39 -18.57
C ARG A 257 7.15 -6.56 -17.38
N ALA A 258 7.50 -7.42 -16.42
CA ALA A 258 6.73 -7.58 -15.20
C ALA A 258 6.74 -6.31 -14.34
N LEU A 259 7.88 -5.61 -14.24
CA LEU A 259 7.99 -4.32 -13.55
C LEU A 259 7.16 -3.23 -14.23
N LEU A 260 7.21 -3.14 -15.57
CA LEU A 260 6.43 -2.14 -16.32
C LEU A 260 4.92 -2.41 -16.20
N ALA A 261 4.49 -3.67 -16.28
CA ALA A 261 3.08 -4.03 -16.09
C ALA A 261 2.58 -3.71 -14.68
N ARG A 262 3.40 -3.98 -13.64
CA ARG A 262 3.10 -3.60 -12.25
C ARG A 262 3.03 -2.09 -12.07
N PHE A 263 3.92 -1.34 -12.73
CA PHE A 263 3.93 0.12 -12.66
C PHE A 263 2.68 0.71 -13.34
N GLU A 264 2.29 0.22 -14.51
CA GLU A 264 1.09 0.64 -15.22
C GLU A 264 -0.18 0.40 -14.38
N GLU A 265 -0.29 -0.77 -13.75
CA GLU A 265 -1.42 -1.11 -12.89
C GLU A 265 -1.44 -0.26 -11.60
N SER A 266 -0.27 -0.07 -10.97
CA SER A 266 -0.15 0.79 -9.79
C SER A 266 -0.51 2.24 -10.11
N PHE A 267 -0.11 2.74 -11.28
CA PHE A 267 -0.47 4.06 -11.77
C PHE A 267 -1.97 4.17 -12.02
N HIS A 268 -2.56 3.16 -12.66
CA HIS A 268 -4.01 3.10 -12.89
C HIS A 268 -4.80 3.11 -11.58
N MET A 269 -4.38 2.32 -10.59
CA MET A 269 -4.98 2.29 -9.25
C MET A 269 -4.84 3.64 -8.54
N ALA A 270 -3.68 4.30 -8.63
CA ALA A 270 -3.47 5.63 -8.06
C ALA A 270 -4.40 6.68 -8.69
N VAL A 271 -4.57 6.66 -10.02
CA VAL A 271 -5.50 7.55 -10.72
C VAL A 271 -6.94 7.30 -10.29
N LEU A 272 -7.37 6.04 -10.17
CA LEU A 272 -8.70 5.69 -9.68
C LEU A 272 -8.91 6.18 -8.23
N ALA A 273 -7.94 6.01 -7.35
CA ALA A 273 -8.00 6.52 -5.97
C ALA A 273 -8.08 8.05 -5.93
N MET A 274 -7.35 8.75 -6.80
CA MET A 274 -7.43 10.21 -6.93
C MET A 274 -8.82 10.66 -7.42
N LEU A 275 -9.42 9.95 -8.35
CA LEU A 275 -10.75 10.25 -8.89
C LEU A 275 -11.88 9.95 -7.89
N SER A 276 -11.69 9.02 -6.97
CA SER A 276 -12.67 8.69 -5.93
C SER A 276 -12.78 9.78 -4.86
N HIS A 277 -11.68 10.48 -4.57
CA HIS A 277 -11.63 11.58 -3.60
C HIS A 277 -11.46 12.97 -4.26
N ARG A 278 -12.31 13.27 -5.25
CA ARG A 278 -12.18 14.46 -6.12
C ARG A 278 -11.95 15.77 -5.36
N LEU A 279 -12.68 15.99 -4.26
CA LEU A 279 -12.54 17.22 -3.47
C LEU A 279 -11.18 17.32 -2.78
N ARG A 280 -10.70 16.24 -2.19
CA ARG A 280 -9.37 16.21 -1.53
C ARG A 280 -8.26 16.42 -2.55
N THR A 281 -8.32 15.71 -3.68
CA THR A 281 -7.34 15.83 -4.77
C THR A 281 -7.34 17.23 -5.35
N PHE A 282 -8.51 17.83 -5.57
CA PHE A 282 -8.62 19.21 -6.03
C PHE A 282 -8.02 20.22 -5.04
N LEU A 283 -8.33 20.08 -3.74
CA LEU A 283 -7.79 20.98 -2.70
C LEU A 283 -6.28 20.85 -2.55
N THR A 284 -5.72 19.64 -2.61
CA THR A 284 -4.26 19.43 -2.54
C THR A 284 -3.57 19.99 -3.78
N MET A 285 -4.08 19.74 -4.98
CA MET A 285 -3.55 20.33 -6.22
C MET A 285 -3.64 21.85 -6.20
N LEU A 286 -4.76 22.41 -5.77
CA LEU A 286 -4.95 23.86 -5.66
C LEU A 286 -3.94 24.47 -4.68
N GLY A 287 -3.69 23.82 -3.55
CA GLY A 287 -2.67 24.28 -2.58
C GLY A 287 -1.26 24.31 -3.19
N ILE A 288 -0.88 23.27 -3.93
CA ILE A 288 0.41 23.18 -4.62
C ILE A 288 0.52 24.29 -5.70
N VAL A 289 -0.52 24.45 -6.51
CA VAL A 289 -0.55 25.48 -7.58
C VAL A 289 -0.41 26.89 -6.99
N ILE A 290 -1.17 27.19 -5.92
CA ILE A 290 -1.09 28.51 -5.24
C ILE A 290 0.30 28.68 -4.63
N GLY A 291 0.87 27.65 -4.00
CA GLY A 291 2.21 27.71 -3.42
C GLY A 291 3.27 28.03 -4.46
N ILE A 292 3.30 27.29 -5.57
CA ILE A 292 4.26 27.52 -6.66
C ILE A 292 4.03 28.88 -7.31
N ALA A 293 2.79 29.27 -7.60
CA ALA A 293 2.46 30.54 -8.20
C ALA A 293 2.91 31.72 -7.31
N SER A 294 2.74 31.61 -5.99
CA SER A 294 3.18 32.64 -5.03
C SER A 294 4.70 32.81 -5.04
N VAL A 295 5.46 31.72 -5.07
CA VAL A 295 6.93 31.76 -5.13
C VAL A 295 7.41 32.38 -6.45
N VAL A 296 6.84 31.91 -7.57
CA VAL A 296 7.18 32.45 -8.90
C VAL A 296 6.85 33.93 -9.00
N ALA A 297 5.68 34.34 -8.52
CA ALA A 297 5.28 35.73 -8.51
C ALA A 297 6.22 36.60 -7.65
N MET A 298 6.63 36.10 -6.48
CA MET A 298 7.56 36.85 -5.60
C MET A 298 8.93 37.01 -6.26
N VAL A 299 9.47 35.95 -6.89
CA VAL A 299 10.77 36.01 -7.61
C VAL A 299 10.67 36.94 -8.81
N ALA A 300 9.60 36.85 -9.61
CA ALA A 300 9.40 37.70 -10.77
C ALA A 300 9.26 39.20 -10.40
N LEU A 301 8.52 39.47 -9.30
CA LEU A 301 8.37 40.86 -8.80
C LEU A 301 9.69 41.41 -8.27
N GLY A 302 10.47 40.58 -7.55
CA GLY A 302 11.81 40.91 -7.08
C GLY A 302 12.76 41.28 -8.22
N GLU A 303 12.83 40.45 -9.25
CA GLU A 303 13.69 40.70 -10.41
C GLU A 303 13.21 41.89 -11.24
N GLY A 304 11.89 42.03 -11.46
CA GLY A 304 11.33 43.21 -12.12
C GLY A 304 11.62 44.49 -11.37
N SER A 305 11.52 44.50 -10.04
CA SER A 305 11.87 45.65 -9.19
C SER A 305 13.36 46.00 -9.29
N ARG A 306 14.22 44.98 -9.22
CA ARG A 306 15.67 45.10 -9.38
C ARG A 306 16.04 45.73 -10.73
N GLN A 307 15.47 45.24 -11.83
CA GLN A 307 15.71 45.79 -13.17
C GLN A 307 15.24 47.23 -13.30
N LYS A 308 14.08 47.56 -12.72
CA LYS A 308 13.55 48.91 -12.72
C LYS A 308 14.44 49.90 -11.94
N VAL A 309 14.94 49.46 -10.78
CA VAL A 309 15.90 50.26 -9.99
C VAL A 309 17.20 50.47 -10.75
N LEU A 310 17.76 49.41 -11.35
CA LEU A 310 18.97 49.50 -12.17
C LEU A 310 18.78 50.44 -13.38
N SER A 311 17.63 50.37 -14.07
CA SER A 311 17.28 51.25 -15.18
C SER A 311 17.16 52.68 -14.73
N ASN A 312 16.52 52.98 -13.59
CA ASN A 312 16.40 54.31 -13.03
C ASN A 312 17.78 54.87 -12.64
N ILE A 313 18.66 54.09 -12.04
CA ILE A 313 20.02 54.49 -11.70
C ILE A 313 20.82 54.80 -12.98
N SER A 314 20.67 53.92 -14.02
CA SER A 314 21.34 54.18 -15.31
C SER A 314 20.85 55.45 -16.00
N SER A 315 19.54 55.75 -15.89
CA SER A 315 18.95 56.94 -16.47
C SER A 315 19.35 58.27 -15.75
N LEU A 316 19.73 58.17 -14.48
CA LEU A 316 20.28 59.29 -13.71
C LEU A 316 21.75 59.59 -14.04
N GLY A 317 22.35 58.82 -14.97
CA GLY A 317 23.70 59.07 -15.46
C GLY A 317 24.78 58.72 -14.45
N THR A 318 24.96 57.43 -14.21
CA THR A 318 26.06 56.91 -13.34
C THR A 318 27.45 57.29 -13.78
N ASN A 319 27.59 57.92 -14.97
CA ASN A 319 28.86 58.41 -15.51
C ASN A 319 29.02 59.93 -15.35
N THR A 320 28.11 60.59 -14.64
CA THR A 320 28.28 62.02 -14.32
C THR A 320 28.88 62.15 -12.94
N LEU A 321 30.06 62.74 -12.87
CA LEU A 321 30.70 63.18 -11.64
C LEU A 321 30.42 64.67 -11.43
N GLU A 322 29.57 64.97 -10.45
CA GLU A 322 29.37 66.35 -10.04
C GLU A 322 30.43 66.73 -9.00
N ILE A 323 31.26 67.69 -9.36
CA ILE A 323 32.32 68.18 -8.46
C ILE A 323 31.89 69.53 -7.93
N PHE A 324 31.73 69.61 -6.62
CA PHE A 324 31.38 70.84 -5.93
C PHE A 324 32.63 71.42 -5.26
N PRO A 325 32.84 72.71 -5.38
CA PRO A 325 33.95 73.36 -4.67
C PRO A 325 33.59 73.48 -3.19
N GLY A 326 34.43 72.98 -2.29
CA GLY A 326 34.25 73.00 -0.84
C GLY A 326 34.76 71.76 -0.12
N LYS A 327 34.83 71.88 1.22
CA LYS A 327 35.33 70.78 2.06
C LYS A 327 34.27 69.72 2.43
N ASP A 328 32.99 70.17 2.52
CA ASP A 328 31.85 69.30 2.91
C ASP A 328 30.58 69.67 2.15
N PHE A 329 29.67 68.67 2.00
CA PHE A 329 28.36 68.87 1.36
C PHE A 329 27.50 69.78 2.22
N GLY A 330 27.14 70.97 1.67
CA GLY A 330 26.33 72.00 2.37
C GLY A 330 27.11 73.12 3.01
N ASP A 331 28.43 73.22 2.79
CA ASP A 331 29.19 74.39 3.23
C ASP A 331 28.79 75.67 2.43
N VAL A 332 28.21 76.62 3.13
CA VAL A 332 27.71 77.94 2.56
C VAL A 332 28.82 78.70 1.88
N ARG A 333 30.10 78.43 2.18
CA ARG A 333 31.25 79.08 1.57
C ARG A 333 31.58 78.54 0.17
N SER A 334 31.02 77.36 -0.19
CA SER A 334 31.24 76.76 -1.51
C SER A 334 30.79 77.65 -2.68
N ALA A 335 29.76 78.46 -2.47
CA ALA A 335 29.22 79.36 -3.48
C ALA A 335 30.18 80.55 -3.85
N ARG A 336 31.24 80.79 -3.04
CA ARG A 336 32.19 81.87 -3.24
C ARG A 336 33.54 81.42 -3.85
N ILE A 337 33.77 80.13 -4.00
CA ILE A 337 35.04 79.59 -4.47
C ILE A 337 34.94 79.32 -5.97
N LYS A 338 35.62 80.13 -6.79
CA LYS A 338 35.68 79.98 -8.26
C LYS A 338 37.03 79.42 -8.70
N THR A 339 37.45 78.31 -8.08
CA THR A 339 38.78 77.71 -8.34
C THR A 339 38.76 76.50 -9.26
N LEU A 340 37.58 76.00 -9.69
CA LEU A 340 37.49 74.91 -10.66
C LEU A 340 37.74 75.44 -12.06
N VAL A 341 38.81 75.02 -12.71
CA VAL A 341 39.17 75.30 -14.10
C VAL A 341 39.01 74.09 -14.98
N LEU A 342 38.93 74.29 -16.32
CA LEU A 342 38.70 73.16 -17.26
C LEU A 342 39.77 72.11 -17.18
N ALA A 343 40.98 72.41 -16.78
CA ALA A 343 42.08 71.50 -16.57
C ALA A 343 41.81 70.51 -15.41
N ASP A 344 40.99 70.86 -14.41
CA ASP A 344 40.63 69.93 -13.31
C ASP A 344 39.63 68.85 -13.80
N ALA A 345 38.78 69.22 -14.77
CA ALA A 345 37.86 68.24 -15.40
C ALA A 345 38.62 67.26 -16.28
N GLU A 346 39.64 67.72 -17.00
CA GLU A 346 40.49 66.80 -17.83
C GLU A 346 41.29 65.80 -16.96
N ALA A 347 41.73 66.25 -15.78
CA ALA A 347 42.47 65.38 -14.86
C ALA A 347 41.57 64.20 -14.26
N VAL A 348 40.26 64.46 -14.19
CA VAL A 348 39.31 63.46 -13.71
C VAL A 348 38.88 62.45 -14.80
N ILE A 349 39.00 62.88 -16.09
CA ILE A 349 38.60 62.07 -17.25
C ILE A 349 39.68 61.04 -17.62
N ALA A 350 40.88 61.10 -17.03
CA ALA A 350 41.97 60.09 -17.30
C ALA A 350 41.51 58.68 -16.93
N PRO A 351 41.68 57.71 -17.82
CA PRO A 351 41.12 56.36 -17.62
C PRO A 351 41.78 55.68 -16.41
N LYS A 352 40.94 55.38 -15.39
CA LYS A 352 41.29 54.55 -14.27
C LYS A 352 41.17 53.07 -14.70
N PRO A 353 42.08 52.16 -14.29
CA PRO A 353 42.00 50.75 -14.67
C PRO A 353 40.66 50.17 -14.17
N ALA A 354 40.06 49.33 -15.03
CA ALA A 354 38.75 48.75 -14.83
C ALA A 354 38.61 48.03 -13.47
N ALA A 355 37.62 48.43 -12.69
CA ALA A 355 37.22 47.70 -11.51
C ALA A 355 36.57 46.36 -11.92
N ALA A 356 36.89 45.30 -11.18
CA ALA A 356 36.33 43.98 -11.41
C ALA A 356 34.80 44.00 -11.42
N PRO A 357 34.16 43.19 -12.28
CA PRO A 357 32.70 43.13 -12.36
C PRO A 357 32.12 42.63 -11.03
N ASN A 358 30.99 43.21 -10.62
CA ASN A 358 30.20 42.74 -9.51
C ASN A 358 29.88 41.24 -9.70
N PRO A 359 29.91 40.42 -8.66
CA PRO A 359 29.57 39.02 -8.78
C PRO A 359 28.11 38.86 -9.22
N VAL A 360 27.93 38.58 -10.48
CA VAL A 360 26.69 37.98 -10.98
C VAL A 360 26.58 36.61 -10.29
N ILE A 361 25.44 36.31 -9.71
CA ILE A 361 25.16 34.96 -9.18
C ILE A 361 25.56 33.97 -10.24
N ALA A 362 26.57 33.18 -9.93
CA ALA A 362 27.14 32.24 -10.90
C ALA A 362 26.06 31.23 -11.33
N PRO A 363 26.03 30.77 -12.59
CA PRO A 363 25.08 29.78 -13.04
C PRO A 363 25.09 28.49 -12.19
N GLU A 364 26.14 28.25 -11.42
CA GLU A 364 26.30 27.17 -10.44
C GLU A 364 25.33 27.28 -9.26
N ASP A 365 25.01 28.51 -8.78
CA ASP A 365 24.06 28.72 -7.68
C ASP A 365 22.61 28.51 -8.13
N ALA A 366 22.30 28.80 -9.38
CA ALA A 366 20.98 28.54 -9.96
C ALA A 366 20.77 27.02 -10.16
N GLN A 367 21.81 26.27 -10.52
CA GLN A 367 21.76 24.81 -10.61
C GLN A 367 21.67 24.17 -9.22
N ALA A 368 22.32 24.69 -8.21
CA ALA A 368 22.24 24.21 -6.83
C ALA A 368 20.82 24.42 -6.25
N LEU A 369 20.17 25.55 -6.55
CA LEU A 369 18.80 25.83 -6.15
C LEU A 369 17.80 24.91 -6.87
N ALA A 370 17.96 24.69 -8.17
CA ALA A 370 17.15 23.77 -8.94
C ALA A 370 17.28 22.30 -8.45
N ALA A 371 18.50 21.87 -8.10
CA ALA A 371 18.77 20.56 -7.51
C ALA A 371 18.18 20.42 -6.09
N HIS A 372 18.07 21.51 -5.33
CA HIS A 372 17.44 21.52 -4.01
C HIS A 372 15.91 21.43 -4.11
N LEU A 373 15.30 22.14 -5.04
CA LEU A 373 13.87 22.06 -5.33
C LEU A 373 13.48 20.68 -5.89
N ALA A 374 14.30 20.08 -6.76
CA ALA A 374 14.08 18.71 -7.26
C ALA A 374 14.11 17.69 -6.12
N ARG A 375 15.00 17.84 -5.12
CA ARG A 375 15.04 16.99 -3.92
C ARG A 375 13.79 17.11 -3.05
N ILE A 376 13.22 18.30 -2.92
CA ILE A 376 11.98 18.55 -2.17
C ILE A 376 10.80 17.87 -2.88
N VAL A 377 10.71 17.93 -4.20
CA VAL A 377 9.65 17.28 -4.99
C VAL A 377 9.76 15.76 -4.90
N VAL A 378 10.97 15.20 -4.93
CA VAL A 378 11.23 13.76 -4.75
C VAL A 378 10.92 13.33 -3.32
N ALA A 379 11.23 14.14 -2.30
CA ALA A 379 10.91 13.84 -0.90
C ALA A 379 9.39 13.86 -0.65
N LEU A 380 8.65 14.81 -1.22
CA LEU A 380 7.18 14.83 -1.19
C LEU A 380 6.56 13.65 -1.93
N GLY A 381 7.15 13.23 -3.06
CA GLY A 381 6.77 12.02 -3.77
C GLY A 381 7.03 10.74 -2.96
N ALA A 382 8.13 10.68 -2.18
CA ALA A 382 8.46 9.56 -1.31
C ALA A 382 7.53 9.45 -0.09
N GLU A 383 7.02 10.57 0.45
CA GLU A 383 6.00 10.55 1.52
C GLU A 383 4.65 10.00 1.02
N VAL A 384 4.27 10.33 -0.21
CA VAL A 384 3.07 9.76 -0.86
C VAL A 384 3.27 8.26 -1.13
N MET A 385 4.47 7.83 -1.52
CA MET A 385 4.81 6.41 -1.69
C MET A 385 4.91 5.67 -0.34
N GLY A 386 5.37 6.30 0.72
CA GLY A 386 5.41 5.74 2.08
C GLY A 386 4.01 5.45 2.63
N THR A 387 3.00 6.25 2.31
CA THR A 387 1.60 6.00 2.66
C THR A 387 1.00 4.82 1.88
N LEU A 388 1.42 4.61 0.63
CA LEU A 388 1.06 3.42 -0.16
C LEU A 388 1.67 2.14 0.43
N SER A 389 2.92 2.18 0.89
CA SER A 389 3.58 1.06 1.58
C SER A 389 2.90 0.66 2.90
N TYR A 390 2.23 1.58 3.58
CA TYR A 390 1.44 1.28 4.78
C TYR A 390 0.17 0.49 4.43
N TYR A 391 -0.45 0.76 3.29
CA TYR A 391 -1.60 -0.01 2.80
C TYR A 391 -1.21 -1.37 2.22
N GLU A 392 -0.02 -1.54 1.66
CA GLU A 392 0.49 -2.84 1.19
C GLU A 392 0.67 -3.87 2.31
N ARG A 393 0.77 -3.44 3.57
CA ARG A 393 0.83 -4.35 4.74
C ARG A 393 -0.51 -4.97 5.11
N TRP A 394 -1.63 -4.46 4.57
CA TRP A 394 -2.99 -4.88 4.93
C TRP A 394 -3.76 -5.54 3.78
N ILE A 395 -3.16 -5.66 2.61
CA ILE A 395 -3.64 -6.42 1.45
C ILE A 395 -2.70 -7.60 1.22
#